data_2427e4a1caaba56d53a96a94e4e281a2
#
_entry.id   2427e4a1caaba56d53a96a94e4e281a2
#
_cell.length_a   1.000
_cell.length_b   1.000
_cell.length_c   1.000
_cell.angle_alpha   90.00
_cell.angle_beta   90.00
_cell.angle_gamma   90.00
#
_symmetry.space_group_name_H-M   'P 1'
#
loop_
_entity.id
_entity.type
_entity.pdbx_description
1 polymer ?
#
loop_
_entity_poly.entity_id
_entity_poly.type
_entity_poly.pdbx_seq_one_letter_code
_entity_poly.pdbx_strand_id
1 'polypeptide(L)'
;MAASELADLKPVYLIYGAEELLLQRAVERLRDRLAAVADLDFNLETFDGESCSADDIVNASNTMPFMSDRRLVIVRGVDKLDTAGIEALVAYAKDPAPYTCLVLVATKVAKNSRLYKAVAATGGVYEYAAPKRREYGSEVVKLFRDRGKWISLQAADALVETVGRDLRRLDAEADKIAAYAGEAEEVTLADIGAVASAGATTSVFEFLDAVGSRDVGRALRLLRGLLDDGESAMGVHAMLARHVRALIGARALSERRVPVDEMAPELGMAPWQARNAARQAMDYTPAELAAALTGLATAEEEMKTSPTDAGLVIERWVVAVALGDPRAAP
;
A
#
# COMPACT_ATOMS: atom_id res chain seq x y z
N MET A 1 20.48 27.95 -12.56
CA MET A 1 19.58 26.76 -12.44
C MET A 1 18.18 27.17 -11.99
N ALA A 2 18.00 28.06 -10.99
CA ALA A 2 16.68 28.46 -10.48
C ALA A 2 15.67 29.02 -11.53
N ALA A 3 16.10 29.80 -12.51
CA ALA A 3 15.19 30.39 -13.51
C ALA A 3 14.56 29.37 -14.49
N SER A 4 15.24 28.25 -14.77
CA SER A 4 14.73 27.18 -15.63
C SER A 4 13.68 26.29 -14.91
N GLU A 5 13.81 26.14 -13.60
CA GLU A 5 12.87 25.34 -12.78
C GLU A 5 11.56 26.08 -12.52
N LEU A 6 11.61 27.41 -12.43
CA LEU A 6 10.43 28.28 -12.32
C LEU A 6 9.57 28.29 -13.59
N ALA A 7 10.19 28.16 -14.77
CA ALA A 7 9.49 28.23 -16.07
C ALA A 7 8.51 27.07 -16.30
N ASP A 8 8.64 25.97 -15.55
CA ASP A 8 7.86 24.74 -15.73
C ASP A 8 6.73 24.55 -14.69
N LEU A 9 6.63 25.47 -13.71
CA LEU A 9 5.57 25.45 -12.71
C LEU A 9 4.27 26.03 -13.26
N LYS A 10 3.19 25.26 -13.17
CA LYS A 10 1.86 25.72 -13.55
C LYS A 10 1.25 26.61 -12.46
N PRO A 11 0.43 27.60 -12.82
CA PRO A 11 -0.22 28.46 -11.83
C PRO A 11 -1.29 27.72 -11.03
N VAL A 12 -1.93 26.71 -11.62
CA VAL A 12 -2.95 25.90 -10.95
C VAL A 12 -2.72 24.43 -11.25
N TYR A 13 -2.70 23.62 -10.19
CA TYR A 13 -2.65 22.15 -10.24
C TYR A 13 -3.96 21.56 -9.72
N LEU A 14 -4.45 20.53 -10.39
CA LEU A 14 -5.53 19.66 -9.92
C LEU A 14 -4.97 18.25 -9.80
N ILE A 15 -4.71 17.82 -8.58
CA ILE A 15 -4.16 16.52 -8.23
C ILE A 15 -5.29 15.71 -7.63
N TYR A 16 -5.70 14.61 -8.29
CA TYR A 16 -6.84 13.83 -7.82
C TYR A 16 -6.64 12.33 -8.01
N GLY A 17 -7.32 11.53 -7.19
CA GLY A 17 -7.30 10.07 -7.27
C GLY A 17 -7.70 9.40 -5.98
N ALA A 18 -7.87 8.08 -6.03
CA ALA A 18 -8.29 7.28 -4.88
C ALA A 18 -7.14 6.92 -3.93
N GLU A 19 -5.88 7.08 -4.36
CA GLU A 19 -4.71 6.65 -3.60
C GLU A 19 -4.08 7.83 -2.86
N GLU A 20 -4.46 7.98 -1.60
CA GLU A 20 -4.09 9.14 -0.77
C GLU A 20 -2.57 9.33 -0.62
N LEU A 21 -1.79 8.24 -0.50
CA LEU A 21 -0.34 8.33 -0.41
C LEU A 21 0.28 8.97 -1.67
N LEU A 22 -0.22 8.60 -2.85
CA LEU A 22 0.28 9.16 -4.10
C LEU A 22 -0.09 10.63 -4.25
N LEU A 23 -1.29 11.04 -3.79
CA LEU A 23 -1.70 12.44 -3.74
C LEU A 23 -0.78 13.24 -2.81
N GLN A 24 -0.54 12.74 -1.60
CA GLN A 24 0.34 13.39 -0.62
C GLN A 24 1.74 13.57 -1.18
N ARG A 25 2.35 12.53 -1.73
CA ARG A 25 3.69 12.60 -2.35
C ARG A 25 3.76 13.55 -3.54
N ALA A 26 2.68 13.64 -4.33
CA ALA A 26 2.64 14.61 -5.43
C ALA A 26 2.64 16.04 -4.92
N VAL A 27 1.92 16.32 -3.84
CA VAL A 27 1.91 17.64 -3.18
C VAL A 27 3.26 17.95 -2.54
N GLU A 28 3.89 16.99 -1.85
CA GLU A 28 5.21 17.13 -1.25
C GLU A 28 6.28 17.46 -2.30
N ARG A 29 6.31 16.75 -3.42
CA ARG A 29 7.23 17.05 -4.53
C ARG A 29 7.05 18.47 -5.10
N LEU A 30 5.81 18.95 -5.21
CA LEU A 30 5.54 20.33 -5.63
C LEU A 30 6.03 21.33 -4.58
N ARG A 31 5.78 21.05 -3.30
CA ARG A 31 6.26 21.86 -2.18
C ARG A 31 7.78 21.94 -2.19
N ASP A 32 8.49 20.81 -2.32
CA ASP A 32 9.96 20.77 -2.34
C ASP A 32 10.55 21.55 -3.53
N ARG A 33 9.92 21.44 -4.71
CA ARG A 33 10.31 22.23 -5.89
C ARG A 33 10.12 23.73 -5.66
N LEU A 34 9.04 24.14 -5.00
CA LEU A 34 8.79 25.53 -4.67
C LEU A 34 9.70 26.03 -3.56
N ALA A 35 10.01 25.22 -2.55
CA ALA A 35 10.93 25.54 -1.48
C ALA A 35 12.35 25.85 -1.96
N ALA A 36 12.74 25.30 -3.12
CA ALA A 36 14.04 25.61 -3.75
C ALA A 36 14.12 27.07 -4.30
N VAL A 37 12.97 27.73 -4.50
CA VAL A 37 12.87 29.04 -5.16
C VAL A 37 12.02 30.07 -4.39
N ALA A 38 11.40 29.67 -3.29
CA ALA A 38 10.54 30.50 -2.45
C ALA A 38 10.71 30.15 -0.98
N ASP A 39 10.64 31.17 -0.13
CA ASP A 39 10.55 30.97 1.33
C ASP A 39 9.10 30.57 1.68
N LEU A 40 8.88 29.27 1.91
CA LEU A 40 7.57 28.72 2.21
C LEU A 40 7.12 28.92 3.65
N ASP A 41 8.00 29.34 4.57
CA ASP A 41 7.62 29.58 5.98
C ASP A 41 6.59 30.72 6.09
N PHE A 42 6.66 31.70 5.18
CA PHE A 42 5.72 32.82 5.10
C PHE A 42 4.79 32.79 3.90
N ASN A 43 5.04 31.89 2.94
CA ASN A 43 4.37 31.86 1.65
C ASN A 43 3.65 30.54 1.35
N LEU A 44 3.33 29.76 2.40
CA LEU A 44 2.51 28.55 2.31
C LEU A 44 1.23 28.73 3.10
N GLU A 45 0.09 28.54 2.46
CA GLU A 45 -1.21 28.38 3.13
C GLU A 45 -1.88 27.08 2.74
N THR A 46 -2.53 26.45 3.71
CA THR A 46 -3.25 25.18 3.47
C THR A 46 -4.69 25.34 3.96
N PHE A 47 -5.63 24.97 3.10
CA PHE A 47 -7.07 24.99 3.34
C PHE A 47 -7.66 23.57 3.28
N ASP A 48 -8.68 23.35 4.10
CA ASP A 48 -9.51 22.17 4.03
C ASP A 48 -10.87 22.54 3.45
N GLY A 49 -11.25 21.92 2.32
CA GLY A 49 -12.50 22.19 1.60
C GLY A 49 -13.78 21.89 2.40
N GLU A 50 -13.68 21.13 3.52
CA GLU A 50 -14.82 20.94 4.42
C GLU A 50 -15.07 22.14 5.34
N SER A 51 -14.07 22.95 5.63
CA SER A 51 -14.13 24.00 6.65
C SER A 51 -13.83 25.41 6.16
N CYS A 52 -13.29 25.57 4.96
CA CYS A 52 -12.94 26.88 4.42
C CYS A 52 -13.99 27.42 3.44
N SER A 53 -14.02 28.75 3.28
CA SER A 53 -14.76 29.38 2.20
C SER A 53 -13.93 29.49 0.92
N ALA A 54 -14.56 29.51 -0.23
CA ALA A 54 -13.85 29.73 -1.50
C ALA A 54 -13.25 31.13 -1.59
N ASP A 55 -13.87 32.11 -0.94
CA ASP A 55 -13.37 33.48 -0.88
C ASP A 55 -12.03 33.55 -0.15
N ASP A 56 -11.84 32.77 0.94
CA ASP A 56 -10.58 32.68 1.64
C ASP A 56 -9.48 32.11 0.74
N ILE A 57 -9.79 31.05 -0.01
CA ILE A 57 -8.86 30.43 -0.96
C ILE A 57 -8.45 31.41 -2.06
N VAL A 58 -9.45 32.10 -2.67
CA VAL A 58 -9.18 33.07 -3.74
C VAL A 58 -8.40 34.27 -3.22
N ASN A 59 -8.74 34.78 -2.04
CA ASN A 59 -8.03 35.90 -1.39
C ASN A 59 -6.58 35.51 -1.09
N ALA A 60 -6.35 34.33 -0.49
CA ALA A 60 -5.01 33.81 -0.25
C ALA A 60 -4.22 33.67 -1.56
N SER A 61 -4.88 33.18 -2.61
CA SER A 61 -4.25 32.97 -3.92
C SER A 61 -3.93 34.30 -4.65
N ASN A 62 -4.66 35.38 -4.37
CA ASN A 62 -4.40 36.72 -4.91
C ASN A 62 -3.48 37.58 -4.01
N THR A 63 -3.12 37.08 -2.84
CA THR A 63 -2.19 37.78 -1.94
C THR A 63 -0.77 37.69 -2.47
N MET A 64 -0.07 38.82 -2.56
CA MET A 64 1.34 38.84 -3.00
C MET A 64 2.23 38.08 -2.02
N PRO A 65 3.26 37.35 -2.50
CA PRO A 65 4.21 36.65 -1.63
C PRO A 65 5.01 37.65 -0.80
N PHE A 66 5.34 37.26 0.41
CA PHE A 66 6.16 38.06 1.32
C PHE A 66 7.64 37.77 1.10
N MET A 67 8.42 38.75 0.70
CA MET A 67 9.87 38.65 0.47
C MET A 67 10.29 37.46 -0.41
N SER A 68 9.45 37.09 -1.36
CA SER A 68 9.64 35.92 -2.25
C SER A 68 8.95 36.18 -3.59
N ASP A 69 9.39 35.46 -4.64
CA ASP A 69 8.79 35.55 -5.97
C ASP A 69 7.55 34.66 -6.16
N ARG A 70 7.35 33.71 -5.26
CA ARG A 70 6.30 32.71 -5.37
C ARG A 70 5.62 32.41 -4.03
N ARG A 71 4.36 32.02 -4.11
CA ARG A 71 3.52 31.58 -3.00
C ARG A 71 2.88 30.24 -3.36
N LEU A 72 2.67 29.39 -2.37
CA LEU A 72 2.00 28.11 -2.48
C LEU A 72 0.70 28.12 -1.67
N VAL A 73 -0.42 27.83 -2.34
CA VAL A 73 -1.71 27.64 -1.69
C VAL A 73 -2.16 26.21 -1.97
N ILE A 74 -2.42 25.43 -0.93
CA ILE A 74 -2.85 24.04 -1.03
C ILE A 74 -4.28 23.93 -0.51
N VAL A 75 -5.19 23.37 -1.31
CA VAL A 75 -6.58 23.11 -0.91
C VAL A 75 -6.82 21.62 -0.96
N ARG A 76 -7.05 21.00 0.20
CA ARG A 76 -7.39 19.58 0.33
C ARG A 76 -8.91 19.42 0.33
N GLY A 77 -9.41 18.30 -0.23
CA GLY A 77 -10.83 18.01 -0.23
C GLY A 77 -11.65 18.99 -1.11
N VAL A 78 -11.12 19.39 -2.28
CA VAL A 78 -11.80 20.30 -3.19
C VAL A 78 -13.17 19.75 -3.65
N ASP A 79 -13.33 18.43 -3.68
CA ASP A 79 -14.59 17.72 -3.95
C ASP A 79 -15.64 17.87 -2.85
N LYS A 80 -15.31 18.50 -1.72
CA LYS A 80 -16.21 18.82 -0.60
C LYS A 80 -16.73 20.26 -0.64
N LEU A 81 -16.15 21.12 -1.48
CA LEU A 81 -16.63 22.49 -1.66
C LEU A 81 -18.02 22.50 -2.29
N ASP A 82 -18.81 23.50 -1.94
CA ASP A 82 -20.11 23.73 -2.56
C ASP A 82 -20.00 24.23 -4.01
N THR A 83 -21.14 24.36 -4.68
CA THR A 83 -21.18 24.78 -6.09
C THR A 83 -20.61 26.19 -6.29
N ALA A 84 -20.87 27.12 -5.36
CA ALA A 84 -20.38 28.49 -5.43
C ALA A 84 -18.86 28.52 -5.28
N GLY A 85 -18.31 27.69 -4.36
CA GLY A 85 -16.88 27.53 -4.18
C GLY A 85 -16.18 26.98 -5.40
N ILE A 86 -16.75 25.95 -6.03
CA ILE A 86 -16.19 25.42 -7.29
C ILE A 86 -16.24 26.48 -8.41
N GLU A 87 -17.29 27.30 -8.51
CA GLU A 87 -17.37 28.36 -9.50
C GLU A 87 -16.36 29.47 -9.29
N ALA A 88 -16.06 29.84 -8.03
CA ALA A 88 -15.01 30.79 -7.69
C ALA A 88 -13.61 30.27 -8.11
N LEU A 89 -13.31 28.99 -7.84
CA LEU A 89 -12.05 28.35 -8.26
C LEU A 89 -11.97 28.25 -9.80
N VAL A 90 -13.06 28.00 -10.49
CA VAL A 90 -13.11 28.00 -11.97
C VAL A 90 -12.81 29.40 -12.52
N ALA A 91 -13.35 30.45 -11.90
CA ALA A 91 -13.07 31.83 -12.29
C ALA A 91 -11.58 32.16 -12.08
N TYR A 92 -11.04 31.84 -10.92
CA TYR A 92 -9.61 32.04 -10.62
C TYR A 92 -8.69 31.27 -11.59
N ALA A 93 -9.00 30.02 -11.91
CA ALA A 93 -8.17 29.20 -12.80
C ALA A 93 -8.08 29.73 -14.24
N LYS A 94 -8.98 30.63 -14.66
CA LYS A 94 -8.95 31.28 -15.98
C LYS A 94 -7.98 32.45 -16.05
N ASP A 95 -7.78 33.14 -14.93
CA ASP A 95 -6.88 34.28 -14.80
C ASP A 95 -6.13 34.23 -13.45
N PRO A 96 -5.25 33.25 -13.26
CA PRO A 96 -4.56 33.01 -12.01
C PRO A 96 -3.44 34.03 -11.77
N ALA A 97 -3.25 34.43 -10.50
CA ALA A 97 -2.14 35.30 -10.12
C ALA A 97 -0.80 34.66 -10.52
N PRO A 98 0.07 35.39 -11.23
CA PRO A 98 1.29 34.85 -11.84
C PRO A 98 2.34 34.42 -10.81
N TYR A 99 2.25 34.91 -9.58
CA TYR A 99 3.13 34.61 -8.47
C TYR A 99 2.61 33.49 -7.55
N THR A 100 1.42 32.95 -7.79
CA THR A 100 0.84 31.90 -6.96
C THR A 100 0.86 30.55 -7.69
N CYS A 101 1.18 29.52 -6.93
CA CYS A 101 0.97 28.12 -7.29
C CYS A 101 -0.19 27.60 -6.44
N LEU A 102 -1.39 27.47 -7.06
CA LEU A 102 -2.56 26.90 -6.38
C LEU A 102 -2.64 25.40 -6.66
N VAL A 103 -2.65 24.60 -5.59
CA VAL A 103 -2.73 23.13 -5.65
C VAL A 103 -4.05 22.66 -5.10
N LEU A 104 -4.90 22.16 -5.97
CA LEU A 104 -6.22 21.60 -5.66
C LEU A 104 -6.12 20.08 -5.55
N VAL A 105 -6.45 19.54 -4.37
CA VAL A 105 -6.38 18.10 -4.10
C VAL A 105 -7.79 17.55 -3.88
N ALA A 106 -8.15 16.49 -4.58
CA ALA A 106 -9.46 15.85 -4.50
C ALA A 106 -9.35 14.32 -4.57
N THR A 107 -10.28 13.62 -3.95
CA THR A 107 -10.36 12.15 -4.08
C THR A 107 -10.93 11.76 -5.46
N LYS A 108 -11.88 12.53 -5.95
CA LYS A 108 -12.54 12.25 -7.22
C LYS A 108 -12.95 13.54 -7.93
N VAL A 109 -12.68 13.62 -9.23
CA VAL A 109 -13.13 14.73 -10.07
C VAL A 109 -13.69 14.19 -11.37
N ALA A 110 -14.87 14.68 -11.77
CA ALA A 110 -15.44 14.33 -13.06
C ALA A 110 -14.70 15.05 -14.20
N LYS A 111 -14.20 14.30 -15.19
CA LYS A 111 -13.43 14.85 -16.32
C LYS A 111 -14.22 15.84 -17.19
N ASN A 112 -15.55 15.80 -17.11
CA ASN A 112 -16.42 16.76 -17.78
C ASN A 112 -16.77 17.98 -16.93
N SER A 113 -16.33 18.07 -15.66
CA SER A 113 -16.60 19.21 -14.76
C SER A 113 -15.92 20.49 -15.26
N ARG A 114 -16.51 21.64 -14.87
CA ARG A 114 -15.96 22.96 -15.23
C ARG A 114 -14.56 23.15 -14.65
N LEU A 115 -14.34 22.75 -13.40
CA LEU A 115 -13.05 22.86 -12.73
C LEU A 115 -11.96 22.04 -13.45
N TYR A 116 -12.26 20.77 -13.77
CA TYR A 116 -11.35 19.94 -14.55
C TYR A 116 -10.93 20.60 -15.86
N LYS A 117 -11.92 21.09 -16.64
CA LYS A 117 -11.66 21.72 -17.94
C LYS A 117 -10.84 23.01 -17.82
N ALA A 118 -11.11 23.83 -16.79
CA ALA A 118 -10.38 25.06 -16.55
C ALA A 118 -8.91 24.79 -16.24
N VAL A 119 -8.63 23.84 -15.35
CA VAL A 119 -7.23 23.49 -15.00
C VAL A 119 -6.55 22.70 -16.12
N ALA A 120 -7.27 21.84 -16.84
CA ALA A 120 -6.71 21.11 -17.99
C ALA A 120 -6.20 22.03 -19.10
N ALA A 121 -6.82 23.21 -19.29
CA ALA A 121 -6.38 24.20 -20.26
C ALA A 121 -4.98 24.74 -19.96
N THR A 122 -4.51 24.71 -18.70
CA THR A 122 -3.16 25.11 -18.29
C THR A 122 -2.17 23.92 -18.24
N GLY A 123 -2.65 22.69 -18.49
CA GLY A 123 -1.85 21.47 -18.38
C GLY A 123 -1.53 21.04 -16.95
N GLY A 124 -2.27 21.55 -15.96
CA GLY A 124 -2.05 21.32 -14.52
C GLY A 124 -2.83 20.15 -13.92
N VAL A 125 -3.40 19.23 -14.71
CA VAL A 125 -4.21 18.10 -14.19
C VAL A 125 -3.38 16.84 -14.12
N TYR A 126 -3.40 16.20 -12.93
CA TYR A 126 -2.69 14.96 -12.62
C TYR A 126 -3.62 13.98 -11.90
N GLU A 127 -3.80 12.80 -12.50
CA GLU A 127 -4.62 11.72 -11.94
C GLU A 127 -3.74 10.65 -11.31
N TYR A 128 -4.00 10.31 -10.06
CA TYR A 128 -3.33 9.26 -9.30
C TYR A 128 -4.33 8.15 -8.95
N ALA A 129 -4.56 7.29 -9.92
CA ALA A 129 -5.41 6.10 -9.71
C ALA A 129 -4.70 5.10 -8.79
N ALA A 130 -5.47 4.28 -8.07
CA ALA A 130 -4.91 3.15 -7.34
C ALA A 130 -4.19 2.21 -8.32
N PRO A 131 -2.99 1.75 -7.98
CA PRO A 131 -2.23 0.87 -8.86
C PRO A 131 -2.99 -0.42 -9.14
N LYS A 132 -2.92 -0.90 -10.39
CA LYS A 132 -3.41 -2.24 -10.70
C LYS A 132 -2.52 -3.28 -10.04
N ARG A 133 -3.06 -4.49 -9.86
CA ARG A 133 -2.37 -5.59 -9.18
C ARG A 133 -0.91 -5.79 -9.63
N ARG A 134 -0.62 -5.59 -10.92
CA ARG A 134 0.72 -5.77 -11.51
C ARG A 134 1.62 -4.54 -11.38
N GLU A 135 1.10 -3.43 -10.91
CA GLU A 135 1.81 -2.14 -10.86
C GLU A 135 2.42 -1.86 -9.49
N TYR A 136 2.00 -2.59 -8.43
CA TYR A 136 2.49 -2.37 -7.06
C TYR A 136 4.01 -2.53 -6.94
N GLY A 137 4.62 -3.54 -7.58
CA GLY A 137 6.07 -3.69 -7.59
C GLY A 137 6.78 -2.47 -8.19
N SER A 138 6.23 -1.92 -9.28
CA SER A 138 6.76 -0.70 -9.89
C SER A 138 6.60 0.53 -8.99
N GLU A 139 5.52 0.62 -8.21
CA GLU A 139 5.35 1.68 -7.21
C GLU A 139 6.38 1.52 -6.08
N VAL A 140 6.60 0.29 -5.59
CA VAL A 140 7.64 0.02 -4.58
C VAL A 140 9.03 0.44 -5.08
N VAL A 141 9.37 0.18 -6.34
CA VAL A 141 10.64 0.67 -6.92
C VAL A 141 10.73 2.20 -6.84
N LYS A 142 9.63 2.93 -7.07
CA LYS A 142 9.60 4.40 -6.92
C LYS A 142 9.78 4.81 -5.45
N LEU A 143 9.14 4.08 -4.50
CA LEU A 143 9.28 4.34 -3.08
C LEU A 143 10.76 4.28 -2.63
N PHE A 144 11.51 3.28 -3.08
CA PHE A 144 12.92 3.16 -2.77
C PHE A 144 13.77 4.20 -3.49
N ARG A 145 13.45 4.54 -4.74
CA ARG A 145 14.13 5.60 -5.48
C ARG A 145 14.01 6.97 -4.79
N ASP A 146 12.83 7.30 -4.27
CA ASP A 146 12.59 8.55 -3.52
C ASP A 146 13.46 8.61 -2.25
N ARG A 147 13.96 7.47 -1.75
CA ARG A 147 14.88 7.32 -0.61
C ARG A 147 16.35 7.21 -1.03
N GLY A 148 16.65 7.43 -2.31
CA GLY A 148 18.02 7.28 -2.86
C GLY A 148 18.51 5.84 -2.88
N LYS A 149 17.60 4.85 -2.89
CA LYS A 149 17.92 3.43 -2.93
C LYS A 149 17.49 2.81 -4.26
N TRP A 150 18.21 1.81 -4.68
CA TRP A 150 17.84 0.96 -5.80
C TRP A 150 17.32 -0.39 -5.29
N ILE A 151 16.27 -0.90 -5.94
CA ILE A 151 15.71 -2.23 -5.68
C ILE A 151 15.31 -2.87 -7.01
N SER A 152 15.58 -4.16 -7.18
CA SER A 152 15.11 -4.89 -8.36
C SER A 152 13.59 -5.07 -8.32
N LEU A 153 12.95 -5.16 -9.51
CA LEU A 153 11.51 -5.42 -9.58
C LEU A 153 11.13 -6.73 -8.88
N GLN A 154 11.99 -7.75 -8.98
CA GLN A 154 11.79 -9.03 -8.30
C GLN A 154 11.76 -8.87 -6.77
N ALA A 155 12.66 -8.08 -6.22
CA ALA A 155 12.69 -7.79 -4.78
C ALA A 155 11.50 -6.92 -4.35
N ALA A 156 11.11 -5.94 -5.18
CA ALA A 156 9.93 -5.13 -4.95
C ALA A 156 8.63 -5.95 -4.97
N ASP A 157 8.47 -6.88 -5.91
CA ASP A 157 7.34 -7.80 -5.97
C ASP A 157 7.32 -8.74 -4.74
N ALA A 158 8.48 -9.22 -4.28
CA ALA A 158 8.57 -10.01 -3.06
C ALA A 158 8.13 -9.20 -1.82
N LEU A 159 8.46 -7.91 -1.74
CA LEU A 159 7.96 -7.03 -0.68
C LEU A 159 6.44 -6.86 -0.76
N VAL A 160 5.88 -6.66 -1.96
CA VAL A 160 4.41 -6.59 -2.15
C VAL A 160 3.71 -7.89 -1.75
N GLU A 161 4.31 -9.04 -2.05
CA GLU A 161 3.77 -10.33 -1.63
C GLU A 161 3.82 -10.52 -0.12
N THR A 162 4.84 -9.97 0.52
CA THR A 162 5.07 -10.04 1.97
C THR A 162 4.13 -9.12 2.74
N VAL A 163 4.07 -7.85 2.37
CA VAL A 163 3.35 -6.79 3.08
C VAL A 163 1.88 -6.67 2.65
N GLY A 164 1.58 -7.13 1.43
CA GLY A 164 0.28 -6.92 0.81
C GLY A 164 0.25 -5.66 -0.07
N ARG A 165 -0.97 -5.34 -0.60
CA ARG A 165 -1.19 -4.26 -1.59
C ARG A 165 -1.76 -3.01 -0.92
N ASP A 166 -1.15 -2.59 0.14
CA ASP A 166 -1.42 -1.33 0.81
C ASP A 166 -0.19 -0.43 0.64
N LEU A 167 -0.32 0.66 -0.13
CA LEU A 167 0.83 1.54 -0.41
C LEU A 167 1.36 2.24 0.83
N ARG A 168 0.52 2.53 1.84
CA ARG A 168 0.98 3.13 3.10
C ARG A 168 1.82 2.15 3.90
N ARG A 169 1.39 0.89 3.97
CA ARG A 169 2.19 -0.18 4.60
C ARG A 169 3.50 -0.41 3.85
N LEU A 170 3.44 -0.49 2.51
CA LEU A 170 4.63 -0.65 1.66
C LEU A 170 5.60 0.51 1.82
N ASP A 171 5.09 1.73 1.97
CA ASP A 171 5.88 2.92 2.21
C ASP A 171 6.59 2.89 3.56
N ALA A 172 5.88 2.55 4.63
CA ALA A 172 6.45 2.39 5.97
C ALA A 172 7.49 1.27 6.04
N GLU A 173 7.28 0.16 5.32
CA GLU A 173 8.28 -0.90 5.21
C GLU A 173 9.50 -0.44 4.40
N ALA A 174 9.29 0.33 3.33
CA ALA A 174 10.40 0.88 2.56
C ALA A 174 11.28 1.83 3.39
N ASP A 175 10.70 2.61 4.31
CA ASP A 175 11.47 3.43 5.26
C ASP A 175 12.37 2.58 6.15
N LYS A 176 11.80 1.52 6.75
CA LYS A 176 12.55 0.62 7.63
C LYS A 176 13.67 -0.11 6.90
N ILE A 177 13.36 -0.64 5.71
CA ILE A 177 14.33 -1.39 4.90
C ILE A 177 15.43 -0.46 4.39
N ALA A 178 15.10 0.76 3.95
CA ALA A 178 16.09 1.74 3.53
C ALA A 178 17.01 2.16 4.69
N ALA A 179 16.46 2.33 5.89
CA ALA A 179 17.24 2.61 7.09
C ALA A 179 18.15 1.43 7.48
N TYR A 180 17.65 0.18 7.37
CA TYR A 180 18.43 -1.02 7.64
C TYR A 180 19.61 -1.20 6.66
N ALA A 181 19.38 -0.93 5.38
CA ALA A 181 20.41 -0.99 4.35
C ALA A 181 21.52 0.06 4.55
N GLY A 182 21.30 1.06 5.41
CA GLY A 182 22.30 2.07 5.76
C GLY A 182 22.86 2.78 4.53
N GLU A 183 24.16 2.71 4.32
CA GLU A 183 24.83 3.37 3.18
C GLU A 183 24.80 2.56 1.88
N ALA A 184 24.36 1.29 1.92
CA ALA A 184 24.24 0.49 0.70
C ALA A 184 23.23 1.13 -0.28
N GLU A 185 23.63 1.28 -1.54
CA GLU A 185 22.75 1.84 -2.57
C GLU A 185 21.67 0.84 -3.01
N GLU A 186 21.99 -0.46 -2.99
CA GLU A 186 21.10 -1.54 -3.42
C GLU A 186 20.43 -2.22 -2.22
N VAL A 187 19.09 -2.36 -2.30
CA VAL A 187 18.29 -3.16 -1.39
C VAL A 187 18.08 -4.55 -1.97
N THR A 188 18.48 -5.57 -1.23
CA THR A 188 18.43 -6.97 -1.65
C THR A 188 17.23 -7.72 -1.09
N LEU A 189 16.95 -8.91 -1.64
CA LEU A 189 15.97 -9.84 -1.07
C LEU A 189 16.30 -10.26 0.38
N ALA A 190 17.58 -10.26 0.74
CA ALA A 190 18.04 -10.59 2.10
C ALA A 190 17.65 -9.47 3.09
N ASP A 191 17.77 -8.20 2.68
CA ASP A 191 17.40 -7.06 3.50
C ASP A 191 15.88 -7.04 3.74
N ILE A 192 15.09 -7.34 2.70
CA ILE A 192 13.63 -7.50 2.83
C ILE A 192 13.31 -8.61 3.83
N GLY A 193 13.96 -9.77 3.69
CA GLY A 193 13.77 -10.89 4.61
C GLY A 193 14.15 -10.55 6.07
N ALA A 194 15.21 -9.76 6.26
CA ALA A 194 15.67 -9.37 7.59
C ALA A 194 14.72 -8.35 8.27
N VAL A 195 14.20 -7.39 7.52
CA VAL A 195 13.43 -6.25 8.07
C VAL A 195 11.93 -6.50 8.01
N ALA A 196 11.39 -6.98 6.89
CA ALA A 196 9.97 -7.30 6.77
C ALA A 196 9.56 -8.45 7.71
N SER A 197 10.53 -9.23 8.22
CA SER A 197 10.28 -10.17 9.31
C SER A 197 10.26 -9.54 10.71
N ALA A 198 10.59 -8.27 10.90
CA ALA A 198 10.67 -7.63 12.23
C ALA A 198 9.44 -6.79 12.65
N GLY A 199 8.35 -6.76 11.88
CA GLY A 199 7.11 -6.01 12.18
C GLY A 199 5.87 -6.90 12.25
N ALA A 200 4.68 -6.33 12.19
CA ALA A 200 3.39 -7.06 12.20
C ALA A 200 3.31 -8.19 11.12
N THR A 201 4.12 -8.09 10.06
CA THR A 201 4.30 -9.12 9.05
C THR A 201 5.05 -10.35 9.58
N THR A 202 5.95 -10.19 10.56
CA THR A 202 6.63 -11.31 11.25
C THR A 202 5.60 -12.20 11.91
N SER A 203 4.59 -11.62 12.56
CA SER A 203 3.55 -12.39 13.22
C SER A 203 2.73 -13.23 12.25
N VAL A 204 2.47 -12.75 11.01
CA VAL A 204 1.75 -13.52 9.98
C VAL A 204 2.58 -14.70 9.47
N PHE A 205 3.85 -14.46 9.09
CA PHE A 205 4.70 -15.55 8.63
C PHE A 205 5.04 -16.53 9.74
N GLU A 206 5.30 -16.04 10.94
CA GLU A 206 5.47 -16.89 12.11
C GLU A 206 4.21 -17.69 12.44
N PHE A 207 3.03 -17.09 12.27
CA PHE A 207 1.76 -17.77 12.41
C PHE A 207 1.62 -18.89 11.36
N LEU A 208 1.81 -18.60 10.08
CA LEU A 208 1.75 -19.59 9.00
C LEU A 208 2.80 -20.69 9.19
N ASP A 209 4.00 -20.33 9.64
CA ASP A 209 5.08 -21.27 9.97
C ASP A 209 4.71 -22.18 11.15
N ALA A 210 4.11 -21.61 12.19
CA ALA A 210 3.63 -22.38 13.34
C ALA A 210 2.51 -23.36 12.95
N VAL A 211 1.57 -22.94 12.08
CA VAL A 211 0.54 -23.81 11.51
C VAL A 211 1.17 -24.92 10.67
N GLY A 212 2.07 -24.55 9.74
CA GLY A 212 2.75 -25.50 8.85
C GLY A 212 3.64 -26.51 9.59
N SER A 213 4.16 -26.14 10.76
CA SER A 213 4.96 -27.00 11.63
C SER A 213 4.16 -27.70 12.73
N ARG A 214 2.82 -27.60 12.69
CA ARG A 214 1.89 -28.19 13.68
C ARG A 214 2.12 -27.70 15.15
N ASP A 215 2.72 -26.54 15.33
CA ASP A 215 2.90 -25.94 16.67
C ASP A 215 1.63 -25.16 17.06
N VAL A 216 0.64 -25.91 17.60
CA VAL A 216 -0.68 -25.38 18.00
C VAL A 216 -0.53 -24.22 18.97
N GLY A 217 0.30 -24.39 19.99
CA GLY A 217 0.42 -23.41 21.06
C GLY A 217 0.97 -22.09 20.55
N ARG A 218 1.97 -22.13 19.68
CA ARG A 218 2.54 -20.94 19.03
C ARG A 218 1.55 -20.34 18.03
N ALA A 219 0.89 -21.17 17.21
CA ALA A 219 -0.08 -20.71 16.22
C ALA A 219 -1.24 -19.94 16.87
N LEU A 220 -1.83 -20.47 17.97
CA LEU A 220 -2.94 -19.79 18.66
C LEU A 220 -2.51 -18.46 19.32
N ARG A 221 -1.32 -18.39 19.91
CA ARG A 221 -0.81 -17.12 20.45
C ARG A 221 -0.62 -16.07 19.37
N LEU A 222 -0.04 -16.46 18.23
CA LEU A 222 0.20 -15.55 17.11
C LEU A 222 -1.11 -15.14 16.44
N LEU A 223 -2.08 -16.06 16.31
CA LEU A 223 -3.42 -15.72 15.79
C LEU A 223 -4.09 -14.63 16.63
N ARG A 224 -4.06 -14.78 17.96
CA ARG A 224 -4.64 -13.76 18.87
C ARG A 224 -3.95 -12.41 18.70
N GLY A 225 -2.62 -12.39 18.67
CA GLY A 225 -1.87 -11.16 18.42
C GLY A 225 -2.27 -10.49 17.09
N LEU A 226 -2.41 -11.26 16.01
CA LEU A 226 -2.86 -10.73 14.70
C LEU A 226 -4.25 -10.11 14.77
N LEU A 227 -5.20 -10.75 15.45
CA LEU A 227 -6.56 -10.24 15.60
C LEU A 227 -6.60 -9.00 16.51
N ASP A 228 -5.82 -8.99 17.59
CA ASP A 228 -5.68 -7.86 18.52
C ASP A 228 -5.03 -6.64 17.83
N ASP A 229 -4.09 -6.88 16.90
CA ASP A 229 -3.45 -5.85 16.04
C ASP A 229 -4.37 -5.33 14.93
N GLY A 230 -5.61 -5.85 14.83
CA GLY A 230 -6.64 -5.38 13.91
C GLY A 230 -6.68 -6.10 12.56
N GLU A 231 -5.94 -7.20 12.38
CA GLU A 231 -6.11 -8.04 11.20
C GLU A 231 -7.51 -8.69 11.22
N SER A 232 -8.20 -8.66 10.08
CA SER A 232 -9.50 -9.29 9.99
C SER A 232 -9.38 -10.81 9.93
N ALA A 233 -10.28 -11.52 10.61
CA ALA A 233 -10.34 -12.99 10.57
C ALA A 233 -10.45 -13.50 9.12
N MET A 234 -11.19 -12.80 8.24
CA MET A 234 -11.29 -13.13 6.82
C MET A 234 -9.94 -12.92 6.09
N GLY A 235 -9.16 -11.92 6.49
CA GLY A 235 -7.79 -11.70 5.97
C GLY A 235 -6.87 -12.85 6.36
N VAL A 236 -6.89 -13.27 7.62
CA VAL A 236 -6.13 -14.42 8.14
C VAL A 236 -6.55 -15.71 7.42
N HIS A 237 -7.86 -15.94 7.24
CA HIS A 237 -8.37 -17.08 6.46
C HIS A 237 -7.79 -17.12 5.03
N ALA A 238 -7.78 -15.99 4.32
CA ALA A 238 -7.23 -15.91 2.97
C ALA A 238 -5.72 -16.24 2.93
N MET A 239 -4.97 -15.84 3.95
CA MET A 239 -3.54 -16.16 4.10
C MET A 239 -3.34 -17.66 4.36
N LEU A 240 -4.14 -18.28 5.24
CA LEU A 240 -4.14 -19.72 5.50
C LEU A 240 -4.44 -20.51 4.25
N ALA A 241 -5.48 -20.13 3.49
CA ALA A 241 -5.87 -20.81 2.25
C ALA A 241 -4.74 -20.76 1.19
N ARG A 242 -4.03 -19.63 1.10
CA ARG A 242 -2.86 -19.51 0.23
C ARG A 242 -1.71 -20.40 0.70
N HIS A 243 -1.45 -20.42 2.01
CA HIS A 243 -0.40 -21.24 2.60
C HIS A 243 -0.64 -22.74 2.38
N VAL A 244 -1.85 -23.23 2.66
CA VAL A 244 -2.21 -24.63 2.43
C VAL A 244 -2.07 -25.01 0.94
N ARG A 245 -2.50 -24.14 0.01
CA ARG A 245 -2.27 -24.38 -1.44
C ARG A 245 -0.79 -24.45 -1.80
N ALA A 246 0.04 -23.64 -1.15
CA ALA A 246 1.50 -23.69 -1.32
C ALA A 246 2.07 -25.03 -0.84
N LEU A 247 1.61 -25.54 0.32
CA LEU A 247 2.01 -26.85 0.82
C LEU A 247 1.58 -27.97 -0.12
N ILE A 248 0.34 -27.93 -0.66
CA ILE A 248 -0.15 -28.90 -1.65
C ILE A 248 0.73 -28.88 -2.90
N GLY A 249 1.02 -27.70 -3.45
CA GLY A 249 1.88 -27.56 -4.61
C GLY A 249 3.30 -28.06 -4.37
N ALA A 250 3.90 -27.67 -3.24
CA ALA A 250 5.24 -28.10 -2.85
C ALA A 250 5.31 -29.64 -2.65
N ARG A 251 4.27 -30.25 -2.08
CA ARG A 251 4.15 -31.72 -1.93
C ARG A 251 4.12 -32.40 -3.29
N ALA A 252 3.27 -31.94 -4.21
CA ALA A 252 3.16 -32.48 -5.55
C ALA A 252 4.47 -32.37 -6.35
N LEU A 253 5.18 -31.25 -6.25
CA LEU A 253 6.48 -31.05 -6.88
C LEU A 253 7.56 -31.96 -6.27
N SER A 254 7.55 -32.15 -4.95
CA SER A 254 8.44 -33.08 -4.26
C SER A 254 8.22 -34.53 -4.71
N GLU A 255 6.98 -34.95 -4.90
CA GLU A 255 6.64 -36.30 -5.44
C GLU A 255 7.12 -36.48 -6.89
N ARG A 256 7.13 -35.39 -7.67
CA ARG A 256 7.73 -35.33 -9.01
C ARG A 256 9.25 -35.22 -8.99
N ARG A 257 9.89 -35.17 -7.81
CA ARG A 257 11.33 -35.01 -7.60
C ARG A 257 11.89 -33.71 -8.21
N VAL A 258 11.11 -32.66 -8.25
CA VAL A 258 11.59 -31.33 -8.66
C VAL A 258 12.54 -30.81 -7.59
N PRO A 259 13.74 -30.34 -7.95
CA PRO A 259 14.66 -29.72 -6.99
C PRO A 259 14.00 -28.51 -6.27
N VAL A 260 14.25 -28.37 -4.98
CA VAL A 260 13.61 -27.33 -4.16
C VAL A 260 13.89 -25.92 -4.71
N ASP A 261 15.09 -25.69 -5.26
CA ASP A 261 15.44 -24.39 -5.83
C ASP A 261 14.69 -24.08 -7.14
N GLU A 262 14.13 -25.09 -7.79
CA GLU A 262 13.31 -24.94 -9.02
C GLU A 262 11.81 -24.83 -8.70
N MET A 263 11.37 -25.07 -7.46
CA MET A 263 9.95 -25.01 -7.08
C MET A 263 9.40 -23.58 -7.04
N ALA A 264 10.24 -22.60 -6.75
CA ALA A 264 9.81 -21.21 -6.56
C ALA A 264 9.07 -20.61 -7.77
N PRO A 265 9.54 -20.74 -9.03
CA PRO A 265 8.81 -20.26 -10.21
C PRO A 265 7.47 -21.00 -10.43
N GLU A 266 7.42 -22.32 -10.22
CA GLU A 266 6.20 -23.11 -10.41
C GLU A 266 5.13 -22.79 -9.35
N LEU A 267 5.55 -22.45 -8.13
CA LEU A 267 4.66 -22.07 -7.03
C LEU A 267 4.31 -20.57 -7.04
N GLY A 268 4.99 -19.77 -7.88
CA GLY A 268 4.78 -18.33 -7.96
C GLY A 268 5.14 -17.59 -6.66
N MET A 269 6.18 -18.02 -5.95
CA MET A 269 6.61 -17.47 -4.66
C MET A 269 8.12 -17.24 -4.58
N ALA A 270 8.57 -16.52 -3.55
CA ALA A 270 9.99 -16.31 -3.33
C ALA A 270 10.74 -17.62 -3.00
N PRO A 271 12.02 -17.78 -3.38
CA PRO A 271 12.78 -19.02 -3.17
C PRO A 271 12.82 -19.49 -1.70
N TRP A 272 12.86 -18.58 -0.75
CA TRP A 272 12.85 -18.94 0.67
C TRP A 272 11.48 -19.45 1.13
N GLN A 273 10.38 -18.92 0.59
CA GLN A 273 9.02 -19.38 0.86
C GLN A 273 8.82 -20.79 0.30
N ALA A 274 9.29 -21.03 -0.93
CA ALA A 274 9.22 -22.35 -1.57
C ALA A 274 10.01 -23.39 -0.76
N ARG A 275 11.22 -23.07 -0.28
CA ARG A 275 11.99 -23.95 0.60
C ARG A 275 11.27 -24.28 1.90
N ASN A 276 10.65 -23.26 2.53
CA ASN A 276 9.88 -23.45 3.76
C ASN A 276 8.65 -24.33 3.52
N ALA A 277 7.88 -24.03 2.45
CA ALA A 277 6.72 -24.82 2.07
C ALA A 277 7.09 -26.29 1.73
N ALA A 278 8.19 -26.50 1.01
CA ALA A 278 8.67 -27.86 0.70
C ALA A 278 9.04 -28.65 1.96
N ARG A 279 9.70 -28.00 2.93
CA ARG A 279 10.03 -28.62 4.21
C ARG A 279 8.76 -28.98 5.00
N GLN A 280 7.85 -28.04 5.19
CA GLN A 280 6.62 -28.25 5.94
C GLN A 280 5.67 -29.25 5.28
N ALA A 281 5.60 -29.25 3.96
CA ALA A 281 4.74 -30.20 3.21
C ALA A 281 5.09 -31.66 3.47
N MET A 282 6.31 -31.96 3.92
CA MET A 282 6.72 -33.32 4.26
C MET A 282 6.07 -33.85 5.55
N ASP A 283 5.65 -32.94 6.44
CA ASP A 283 4.98 -33.27 7.70
C ASP A 283 3.48 -33.58 7.52
N TYR A 284 2.99 -33.49 6.28
CA TYR A 284 1.58 -33.72 5.92
C TYR A 284 1.44 -34.79 4.85
N THR A 285 0.41 -35.60 4.98
CA THR A 285 -0.04 -36.46 3.86
C THR A 285 -0.86 -35.64 2.86
N PRO A 286 -0.96 -36.09 1.59
CA PRO A 286 -1.85 -35.43 0.61
C PRO A 286 -3.31 -35.35 1.08
N ALA A 287 -3.79 -36.39 1.80
CA ALA A 287 -5.15 -36.44 2.34
C ALA A 287 -5.36 -35.37 3.44
N GLU A 288 -4.40 -35.18 4.33
CA GLU A 288 -4.47 -34.11 5.37
C GLU A 288 -4.50 -32.72 4.75
N LEU A 289 -3.66 -32.46 3.75
CA LEU A 289 -3.65 -31.17 3.05
C LEU A 289 -4.97 -30.90 2.30
N ALA A 290 -5.55 -31.91 1.66
CA ALA A 290 -6.85 -31.80 1.02
C ALA A 290 -7.97 -31.52 2.04
N ALA A 291 -7.94 -32.22 3.18
CA ALA A 291 -8.88 -32.01 4.27
C ALA A 291 -8.72 -30.61 4.90
N ALA A 292 -7.49 -30.15 5.10
CA ALA A 292 -7.21 -28.79 5.59
C ALA A 292 -7.78 -27.70 4.67
N LEU A 293 -7.64 -27.88 3.35
CA LEU A 293 -8.20 -26.93 2.37
C LEU A 293 -9.73 -26.96 2.36
N THR A 294 -10.35 -28.16 2.47
CA THR A 294 -11.80 -28.31 2.57
C THR A 294 -12.33 -27.68 3.87
N GLY A 295 -11.65 -27.90 4.98
CA GLY A 295 -12.00 -27.28 6.26
C GLY A 295 -11.96 -25.75 6.24
N LEU A 296 -11.02 -25.16 5.48
CA LEU A 296 -11.02 -23.70 5.25
C LEU A 296 -12.26 -23.23 4.47
N ALA A 297 -12.72 -23.98 3.47
CA ALA A 297 -13.93 -23.62 2.74
C ALA A 297 -15.17 -23.65 3.66
N THR A 298 -15.27 -24.66 4.53
CA THR A 298 -16.34 -24.75 5.55
C THR A 298 -16.23 -23.61 6.57
N ALA A 299 -15.02 -23.28 7.03
CA ALA A 299 -14.78 -22.17 7.93
C ALA A 299 -15.18 -20.82 7.31
N GLU A 300 -14.94 -20.62 6.02
CA GLU A 300 -15.35 -19.42 5.28
C GLU A 300 -16.89 -19.29 5.25
N GLU A 301 -17.59 -20.38 4.98
CA GLU A 301 -19.05 -20.42 4.99
C GLU A 301 -19.60 -20.11 6.39
N GLU A 302 -19.04 -20.72 7.42
CA GLU A 302 -19.44 -20.49 8.81
C GLU A 302 -19.21 -19.03 9.22
N MET A 303 -18.05 -18.44 8.92
CA MET A 303 -17.77 -17.03 9.20
C MET A 303 -18.74 -16.06 8.52
N LYS A 304 -19.33 -16.43 7.38
CA LYS A 304 -20.27 -15.61 6.63
C LYS A 304 -21.73 -15.78 7.06
N THR A 305 -22.10 -16.95 7.57
CA THR A 305 -23.49 -17.34 7.80
C THR A 305 -23.87 -17.54 9.25
N SER A 306 -22.88 -17.79 10.12
CA SER A 306 -23.09 -18.06 11.54
C SER A 306 -22.87 -16.82 12.41
N PRO A 307 -23.54 -16.69 13.58
CA PRO A 307 -23.23 -15.70 14.59
C PRO A 307 -21.97 -16.00 15.39
N THR A 308 -21.28 -17.11 15.10
CA THR A 308 -20.04 -17.50 15.77
C THR A 308 -18.95 -16.47 15.49
N ASP A 309 -18.16 -16.14 16.51
CA ASP A 309 -17.00 -15.27 16.34
C ASP A 309 -16.03 -15.84 15.29
N ALA A 310 -15.69 -15.03 14.30
CA ALA A 310 -14.88 -15.46 13.18
C ALA A 310 -13.44 -15.86 13.59
N GLY A 311 -12.90 -15.25 14.65
CA GLY A 311 -11.60 -15.63 15.23
C GLY A 311 -11.65 -17.02 15.82
N LEU A 312 -12.73 -17.36 16.54
CA LEU A 312 -12.94 -18.68 17.11
C LEU A 312 -13.07 -19.76 16.03
N VAL A 313 -13.71 -19.46 14.90
CA VAL A 313 -13.78 -20.39 13.75
C VAL A 313 -12.38 -20.74 13.25
N ILE A 314 -11.50 -19.74 13.13
CA ILE A 314 -10.11 -19.96 12.70
C ILE A 314 -9.32 -20.73 13.78
N GLU A 315 -9.49 -20.40 15.07
CA GLU A 315 -8.84 -21.13 16.17
C GLU A 315 -9.16 -22.63 16.09
N ARG A 316 -10.42 -22.99 15.91
CA ARG A 316 -10.86 -24.39 15.78
C ARG A 316 -10.20 -25.08 14.59
N TRP A 317 -10.15 -24.41 13.44
CA TRP A 317 -9.49 -24.94 12.26
C TRP A 317 -7.99 -25.17 12.51
N VAL A 318 -7.28 -24.21 13.11
CA VAL A 318 -5.86 -24.34 13.46
C VAL A 318 -5.60 -25.55 14.34
N VAL A 319 -6.43 -25.76 15.37
CA VAL A 319 -6.31 -26.92 16.25
C VAL A 319 -6.54 -28.22 15.49
N ALA A 320 -7.57 -28.29 14.65
CA ALA A 320 -7.91 -29.47 13.85
C ALA A 320 -6.76 -29.89 12.91
N VAL A 321 -6.21 -28.95 12.19
CA VAL A 321 -5.11 -29.21 11.23
C VAL A 321 -3.84 -29.66 11.95
N ALA A 322 -3.51 -29.03 13.07
CA ALA A 322 -2.31 -29.39 13.81
C ALA A 322 -2.40 -30.76 14.51
N LEU A 323 -3.59 -31.19 14.92
CA LEU A 323 -3.85 -32.52 15.50
C LEU A 323 -3.95 -33.62 14.43
N GLY A 324 -3.99 -33.25 13.15
CA GLY A 324 -4.13 -34.21 12.05
C GLY A 324 -5.51 -34.87 12.01
N ASP A 325 -6.54 -34.26 12.62
CA ASP A 325 -7.92 -34.75 12.57
C ASP A 325 -8.73 -33.98 11.51
N PRO A 326 -8.86 -34.52 10.29
CA PRO A 326 -9.62 -33.88 9.23
C PRO A 326 -11.13 -33.81 9.50
N ARG A 327 -11.62 -34.49 10.55
CA ARG A 327 -13.04 -34.50 10.95
C ARG A 327 -13.34 -33.47 12.04
N ALA A 328 -12.33 -32.88 12.64
CA ALA A 328 -12.50 -31.82 13.63
C ALA A 328 -12.69 -30.43 12.99
N ALA A 329 -12.59 -30.31 11.65
CA ALA A 329 -13.10 -29.15 10.96
C ALA A 329 -14.64 -29.19 10.95
N PRO A 330 -15.33 -28.08 11.27
CA PRO A 330 -16.79 -28.03 11.34
C PRO A 330 -17.49 -28.43 10.06
#